data_7f0e22538ce05105d73bd67f6d59c981
#
_entry.id   7f0e22538ce05105d73bd67f6d59c981
#
_cell.length_a   1.000
_cell.length_b   1.000
_cell.length_c   1.000
_cell.angle_alpha   90.00
_cell.angle_beta   90.00
_cell.angle_gamma   90.00
#
_symmetry.space_group_name_H-M   'P 1'
#
loop_
_entity.id
_entity.type
_entity.pdbx_description
1 polymer ?
#
loop_
_entity_poly.entity_id
_entity_poly.type
_entity_poly.pdbx_seq_one_letter_code
_entity_poly.pdbx_strand_id
1 'polypeptide(L)'
;PKPRDGLGAPVGLGNGDVYPGSNVFTTRIDDAFKHASESLLHCLLNEVNGDLKNRLRSCKRYFLLNQGDFLVHFVDVASDELGRPASEISIERLQSMLELALKTSTACDDPHADLLRCGLERQPIIAQLLQIGSVSGSDNTPSPYDANAVVPSKELTGMDTFTLDYHAPWPTSLVLSRTSLTKYQLLFRHVFHCKHVERRLCAAWRVRLGKQSGSKGHGAQFGKAHVALQRMLHFISNFVHYVTMEVIEPNWVQFEKSLEEASTVDHVIDAHDFFLDTVMKEGLLFWPRIMKRLDAITKGCVQFADMVAGLDDTDDDNGESIIKQAMAMEDPEFIDSLTQLETTFDTQMRELFQVLSQSAHAEPNLSSLCARLDFNEYYTYGAGGKYA
;
A
#
# COMPACT_ATOMS: atom_id res chain seq x y z
N PRO A 1 -12.94 -12.62 -15.50
CA PRO A 1 -12.32 -13.91 -15.47
C PRO A 1 -13.40 -14.96 -15.66
N LYS A 2 -13.37 -15.65 -16.78
CA LYS A 2 -14.25 -16.79 -16.99
C LYS A 2 -13.88 -17.85 -15.95
N PRO A 3 -14.83 -18.56 -15.34
CA PRO A 3 -14.52 -19.72 -14.54
C PRO A 3 -13.69 -20.66 -15.44
N ARG A 4 -12.69 -21.28 -14.87
CA ARG A 4 -11.93 -22.36 -15.53
C ARG A 4 -12.89 -23.53 -15.77
N ASP A 5 -13.61 -23.50 -16.88
CA ASP A 5 -14.23 -24.68 -17.50
C ASP A 5 -13.11 -25.56 -18.03
N GLY A 6 -12.37 -26.16 -17.14
CA GLY A 6 -11.17 -26.91 -17.47
C GLY A 6 -11.17 -28.35 -17.05
N LEU A 7 -12.33 -28.97 -17.03
CA LEU A 7 -12.43 -30.42 -17.28
C LEU A 7 -13.45 -30.58 -18.40
N GLY A 8 -12.93 -30.83 -19.59
CA GLY A 8 -13.70 -30.93 -20.80
C GLY A 8 -14.94 -31.77 -20.58
N ALA A 9 -16.09 -31.20 -20.91
CA ALA A 9 -17.29 -31.96 -21.08
C ALA A 9 -16.95 -33.14 -22.00
N PRO A 10 -17.35 -34.35 -21.64
CA PRO A 10 -17.13 -35.48 -22.51
C PRO A 10 -17.82 -35.17 -23.85
N VAL A 11 -17.03 -35.20 -24.91
CA VAL A 11 -17.48 -35.11 -26.30
C VAL A 11 -18.72 -35.99 -26.44
N GLY A 12 -19.84 -35.36 -26.83
CA GLY A 12 -21.12 -36.04 -26.98
C GLY A 12 -20.99 -37.29 -27.83
N LEU A 13 -20.99 -38.43 -27.18
CA LEU A 13 -21.36 -39.70 -27.76
C LEU A 13 -22.89 -39.72 -27.75
N GLY A 14 -23.41 -39.94 -28.92
CA GLY A 14 -24.83 -39.88 -29.21
C GLY A 14 -25.67 -40.79 -28.32
N ASN A 15 -26.95 -40.45 -28.26
CA ASN A 15 -28.05 -41.19 -27.62
C ASN A 15 -27.85 -42.70 -27.67
N GLY A 16 -27.59 -43.32 -26.56
CA GLY A 16 -27.60 -44.79 -26.43
C GLY A 16 -26.67 -45.24 -25.29
N ASP A 17 -27.26 -45.81 -24.28
CA ASP A 17 -26.61 -46.61 -23.24
C ASP A 17 -25.86 -45.85 -22.14
N VAL A 18 -26.62 -45.19 -21.28
CA VAL A 18 -26.19 -44.93 -19.89
C VAL A 18 -26.10 -46.29 -19.19
N TYR A 19 -24.90 -46.83 -19.09
CA TYR A 19 -24.63 -48.01 -18.24
C TYR A 19 -25.03 -47.64 -16.81
N PRO A 20 -25.94 -48.38 -16.15
CA PRO A 20 -26.38 -48.08 -14.80
C PRO A 20 -25.29 -48.16 -13.72
N GLY A 21 -24.08 -48.57 -14.11
CA GLY A 21 -22.88 -48.58 -13.24
C GLY A 21 -22.02 -47.30 -13.27
N SER A 22 -22.18 -46.42 -14.27
CA SER A 22 -21.32 -45.22 -14.38
C SER A 22 -21.55 -44.23 -13.24
N ASN A 23 -22.79 -44.07 -12.79
CA ASN A 23 -23.13 -43.16 -11.71
C ASN A 23 -22.56 -43.64 -10.35
N VAL A 24 -22.40 -44.94 -10.12
CA VAL A 24 -21.83 -45.46 -8.87
C VAL A 24 -20.32 -45.24 -8.79
N PHE A 25 -19.62 -45.25 -9.91
CA PHE A 25 -18.18 -44.95 -9.90
C PHE A 25 -17.90 -43.47 -9.75
N THR A 26 -18.68 -42.61 -10.41
CA THR A 26 -18.56 -41.14 -10.27
C THR A 26 -18.87 -40.70 -8.84
N THR A 27 -19.96 -41.19 -8.25
CA THR A 27 -20.29 -40.88 -6.84
C THR A 27 -19.22 -41.33 -5.86
N ARG A 28 -18.60 -42.52 -6.05
CA ARG A 28 -17.49 -42.97 -5.21
C ARG A 28 -16.23 -42.11 -5.34
N ILE A 29 -15.95 -41.63 -6.55
CA ILE A 29 -14.81 -40.73 -6.81
C ILE A 29 -15.10 -39.36 -6.17
N ASP A 30 -16.31 -38.84 -6.33
CA ASP A 30 -16.72 -37.57 -5.72
C ASP A 30 -16.72 -37.63 -4.18
N ASP A 31 -17.20 -38.73 -3.59
CA ASP A 31 -17.14 -38.95 -2.14
C ASP A 31 -15.70 -39.04 -1.63
N ALA A 32 -14.82 -39.76 -2.33
CA ALA A 32 -13.41 -39.86 -1.97
C ALA A 32 -12.68 -38.50 -2.10
N PHE A 33 -12.94 -37.76 -3.16
CA PHE A 33 -12.41 -36.41 -3.35
C PHE A 33 -12.88 -35.46 -2.25
N LYS A 34 -14.19 -35.46 -1.95
CA LYS A 34 -14.77 -34.65 -0.89
C LYS A 34 -14.14 -34.97 0.48
N HIS A 35 -14.02 -36.22 0.83
CA HIS A 35 -13.39 -36.66 2.09
C HIS A 35 -11.91 -36.23 2.16
N ALA A 36 -11.14 -36.38 1.07
CA ALA A 36 -9.75 -35.97 1.01
C ALA A 36 -9.61 -34.43 1.15
N SER A 37 -10.45 -33.67 0.46
CA SER A 37 -10.49 -32.21 0.51
C SER A 37 -10.89 -31.67 1.90
N GLU A 38 -11.91 -32.27 2.52
CA GLU A 38 -12.31 -31.94 3.90
C GLU A 38 -11.20 -32.26 4.90
N SER A 39 -10.50 -33.39 4.74
CA SER A 39 -9.38 -33.78 5.60
C SER A 39 -8.20 -32.83 5.46
N LEU A 40 -7.88 -32.40 4.24
CA LEU A 40 -6.83 -31.42 3.97
C LEU A 40 -7.20 -30.04 4.52
N LEU A 41 -8.44 -29.60 4.33
CA LEU A 41 -8.95 -28.35 4.88
C LEU A 41 -8.88 -28.36 6.43
N HIS A 42 -9.28 -29.45 7.06
CA HIS A 42 -9.15 -29.62 8.50
C HIS A 42 -7.70 -29.55 8.98
N CYS A 43 -6.76 -30.13 8.22
CA CYS A 43 -5.33 -30.03 8.52
C CYS A 43 -4.81 -28.61 8.40
N LEU A 44 -5.26 -27.84 7.41
CA LEU A 44 -4.90 -26.43 7.19
C LEU A 44 -5.45 -25.51 8.29
N LEU A 45 -6.69 -25.74 8.72
CA LEU A 45 -7.35 -24.92 9.74
C LEU A 45 -6.95 -25.29 11.15
N ASN A 46 -6.36 -26.50 11.36
CA ASN A 46 -5.96 -26.97 12.69
C ASN A 46 -4.76 -26.17 13.22
N GLU A 47 -4.89 -25.66 14.43
CA GLU A 47 -3.87 -24.84 15.11
C GLU A 47 -2.50 -25.53 15.24
N VAL A 48 -2.48 -26.86 15.35
CA VAL A 48 -1.22 -27.61 15.55
C VAL A 48 -0.37 -27.66 14.27
N ASN A 49 -0.98 -27.83 13.11
CA ASN A 49 -0.25 -28.10 11.86
C ASN A 49 -0.28 -26.93 10.87
N GLY A 50 -1.44 -26.31 10.71
CA GLY A 50 -1.64 -25.26 9.71
C GLY A 50 -1.79 -23.88 10.31
N ASP A 51 -2.72 -23.76 11.25
CA ASP A 51 -3.10 -22.47 11.86
C ASP A 51 -3.30 -21.33 10.84
N LEU A 52 -3.95 -21.69 9.73
CA LEU A 52 -4.11 -20.77 8.59
C LEU A 52 -4.77 -19.45 8.99
N LYS A 53 -5.80 -19.49 9.87
CA LYS A 53 -6.51 -18.28 10.31
C LYS A 53 -5.57 -17.27 10.98
N ASN A 54 -4.75 -17.73 11.93
CA ASN A 54 -3.84 -16.85 12.66
C ASN A 54 -2.70 -16.37 11.75
N ARG A 55 -2.21 -17.21 10.84
CA ARG A 55 -1.18 -16.81 9.86
C ARG A 55 -1.69 -15.76 8.87
N LEU A 56 -2.92 -15.88 8.38
CA LEU A 56 -3.56 -14.86 7.55
C LEU A 56 -3.77 -13.55 8.32
N ARG A 57 -4.15 -13.64 9.61
CA ARG A 57 -4.21 -12.47 10.50
C ARG A 57 -2.85 -11.83 10.72
N SER A 58 -1.78 -12.62 10.86
CA SER A 58 -0.40 -12.10 10.90
C SER A 58 -0.04 -11.39 9.60
N CYS A 59 -0.37 -11.96 8.44
CA CYS A 59 -0.18 -11.28 7.16
C CYS A 59 -0.95 -9.94 7.11
N LYS A 60 -2.19 -9.88 7.58
CA LYS A 60 -2.94 -8.63 7.70
C LYS A 60 -2.25 -7.61 8.59
N ARG A 61 -1.78 -8.04 9.78
CA ARG A 61 -1.11 -7.17 10.75
C ARG A 61 0.11 -6.48 10.15
N TYR A 62 0.96 -7.24 9.44
CA TYR A 62 2.24 -6.74 8.96
C TYR A 62 2.17 -6.15 7.54
N PHE A 63 1.61 -6.87 6.58
CA PHE A 63 1.59 -6.41 5.19
C PHE A 63 0.54 -5.34 4.91
N LEU A 64 -0.61 -5.39 5.58
CA LEU A 64 -1.66 -4.39 5.42
C LEU A 64 -1.61 -3.30 6.50
N LEU A 65 -0.53 -3.28 7.29
CA LEU A 65 -0.23 -2.29 8.33
C LEU A 65 -1.37 -2.07 9.33
N ASN A 66 -2.11 -3.14 9.64
CA ASN A 66 -3.17 -3.08 10.65
C ASN A 66 -2.60 -2.88 12.07
N GLN A 67 -1.33 -3.25 12.29
CA GLN A 67 -0.60 -3.05 13.55
C GLN A 67 0.34 -1.84 13.43
N GLY A 68 -0.19 -0.65 13.78
CA GLY A 68 0.52 0.61 13.58
C GLY A 68 1.72 0.83 14.50
N ASP A 69 1.69 0.34 15.75
CA ASP A 69 2.79 0.48 16.72
C ASP A 69 4.07 -0.22 16.26
N PHE A 70 3.97 -1.45 15.76
CA PHE A 70 5.08 -2.17 15.14
C PHE A 70 5.76 -1.35 14.04
N LEU A 71 4.97 -0.78 13.12
CA LEU A 71 5.51 0.03 12.03
C LEU A 71 6.24 1.27 12.53
N VAL A 72 5.65 1.97 13.52
CA VAL A 72 6.27 3.17 14.12
C VAL A 72 7.61 2.81 14.75
N HIS A 73 7.67 1.78 15.59
CA HIS A 73 8.91 1.33 16.21
C HIS A 73 9.95 0.90 15.19
N PHE A 74 9.54 0.15 14.15
CA PHE A 74 10.47 -0.27 13.11
C PHE A 74 11.05 0.93 12.34
N VAL A 75 10.21 1.85 11.91
CA VAL A 75 10.68 3.03 11.15
C VAL A 75 11.55 3.93 12.02
N ASP A 76 11.28 4.06 13.33
CA ASP A 76 12.12 4.86 14.25
C ASP A 76 13.53 4.26 14.38
N VAL A 77 13.63 2.94 14.51
CA VAL A 77 14.91 2.25 14.65
C VAL A 77 15.68 2.16 13.32
N ALA A 78 14.95 2.00 12.20
CA ALA A 78 15.53 1.77 10.89
C ALA A 78 15.67 3.04 10.02
N SER A 79 15.29 4.23 10.52
CA SER A 79 15.28 5.48 9.74
C SER A 79 16.60 5.78 9.06
N ASP A 80 17.70 5.65 9.80
CA ASP A 80 19.06 5.96 9.31
C ASP A 80 19.53 4.98 8.24
N GLU A 81 19.19 3.70 8.39
CA GLU A 81 19.55 2.66 7.43
C GLU A 81 18.69 2.74 6.17
N LEU A 82 17.37 2.95 6.32
CA LEU A 82 16.43 3.09 5.21
C LEU A 82 16.59 4.42 4.44
N GLY A 83 17.23 5.43 5.04
CA GLY A 83 17.58 6.69 4.37
C GLY A 83 18.73 6.55 3.36
N ARG A 84 19.52 5.47 3.44
CA ARG A 84 20.65 5.23 2.54
C ARG A 84 20.21 4.74 1.16
N PRO A 85 21.10 4.84 0.15
CA PRO A 85 20.88 4.20 -1.15
C PRO A 85 20.68 2.68 -0.98
N ALA A 86 19.79 2.10 -1.74
CA ALA A 86 19.44 0.67 -1.64
C ALA A 86 20.66 -0.28 -1.88
N SER A 87 21.70 0.20 -2.56
CA SER A 87 22.93 -0.55 -2.81
C SER A 87 23.79 -0.73 -1.57
N GLU A 88 23.68 0.15 -0.57
CA GLU A 88 24.50 0.17 0.65
C GLU A 88 23.84 -0.49 1.85
N ILE A 89 22.58 -0.88 1.73
CA ILE A 89 21.78 -1.40 2.84
C ILE A 89 22.09 -2.86 3.11
N SER A 90 22.36 -3.19 4.38
CA SER A 90 22.49 -4.56 4.84
C SER A 90 21.16 -5.16 5.27
N ILE A 91 20.72 -6.21 4.57
CA ILE A 91 19.47 -6.93 4.89
C ILE A 91 19.55 -7.56 6.30
N GLU A 92 20.72 -8.07 6.70
CA GLU A 92 20.92 -8.68 8.02
C GLU A 92 20.72 -7.67 9.15
N ARG A 93 21.22 -6.45 8.95
CA ARG A 93 21.05 -5.35 9.91
C ARG A 93 19.57 -4.93 10.00
N LEU A 94 18.89 -4.79 8.85
CA LEU A 94 17.46 -4.53 8.84
C LEU A 94 16.66 -5.64 9.52
N GLN A 95 17.05 -6.90 9.33
CA GLN A 95 16.39 -8.03 9.98
C GLN A 95 16.54 -7.95 11.51
N SER A 96 17.70 -7.59 12.01
CA SER A 96 17.92 -7.40 13.44
C SER A 96 17.08 -6.26 14.02
N MET A 97 16.93 -5.16 13.26
CA MET A 97 16.05 -4.04 13.65
C MET A 97 14.58 -4.43 13.62
N LEU A 98 14.17 -5.26 12.64
CA LEU A 98 12.83 -5.82 12.56
C LEU A 98 12.51 -6.69 13.79
N GLU A 99 13.41 -7.59 14.15
CA GLU A 99 13.25 -8.46 15.33
C GLU A 99 13.17 -7.64 16.63
N LEU A 100 13.96 -6.56 16.73
CA LEU A 100 13.86 -5.64 17.86
C LEU A 100 12.48 -4.96 17.90
N ALA A 101 12.00 -4.44 16.78
CA ALA A 101 10.70 -3.80 16.69
C ALA A 101 9.55 -4.77 17.02
N LEU A 102 9.63 -6.02 16.57
CA LEU A 102 8.65 -7.06 16.90
C LEU A 102 8.59 -7.33 18.40
N LYS A 103 9.75 -7.42 19.08
CA LYS A 103 9.83 -7.70 20.52
C LYS A 103 9.44 -6.51 21.40
N THR A 104 9.58 -5.28 20.91
CA THR A 104 9.25 -4.06 21.66
C THR A 104 7.83 -3.56 21.44
N SER A 105 7.15 -4.05 20.42
CA SER A 105 5.76 -3.69 20.09
C SER A 105 4.76 -4.74 20.61
N THR A 106 3.47 -4.45 20.49
CA THR A 106 2.39 -5.40 20.78
C THR A 106 2.40 -6.62 19.83
N ALA A 107 3.25 -6.61 18.82
CA ALA A 107 3.48 -7.74 17.91
C ALA A 107 4.15 -8.95 18.60
N CYS A 108 4.71 -8.79 19.80
CA CYS A 108 5.30 -9.89 20.58
C CYS A 108 4.30 -11.00 20.94
N ASP A 109 2.99 -10.67 20.96
CA ASP A 109 1.93 -11.63 21.24
C ASP A 109 1.58 -12.52 20.03
N ASP A 110 2.13 -12.24 18.85
CA ASP A 110 1.87 -13.02 17.63
C ASP A 110 2.82 -14.23 17.55
N PRO A 111 2.30 -15.48 17.62
CA PRO A 111 3.13 -16.68 17.56
C PRO A 111 3.84 -16.87 16.20
N HIS A 112 3.41 -16.16 15.17
CA HIS A 112 3.94 -16.27 13.80
C HIS A 112 4.84 -15.10 13.39
N ALA A 113 5.13 -14.18 14.30
CA ALA A 113 6.01 -13.02 14.05
C ALA A 113 7.42 -13.43 13.58
N ASP A 114 7.95 -14.54 14.09
CA ASP A 114 9.29 -15.04 13.72
C ASP A 114 9.42 -15.50 12.27
N LEU A 115 8.31 -15.64 11.55
CA LEU A 115 8.30 -16.03 10.13
C LEU A 115 8.47 -14.82 9.20
N LEU A 116 8.43 -13.61 9.74
CA LEU A 116 8.57 -12.38 8.99
C LEU A 116 10.05 -12.10 8.68
N ARG A 117 10.32 -11.70 7.45
CA ARG A 117 11.67 -11.39 6.96
C ARG A 117 11.70 -10.03 6.27
N CYS A 118 12.83 -9.35 6.36
CA CYS A 118 13.11 -8.15 5.56
C CYS A 118 13.51 -8.54 4.14
N GLY A 119 13.03 -7.78 3.17
CA GLY A 119 13.43 -7.85 1.79
C GLY A 119 13.72 -6.48 1.21
N LEU A 120 14.49 -6.42 0.14
CA LEU A 120 14.73 -5.22 -0.65
C LEU A 120 14.38 -5.52 -2.11
N GLU A 121 13.41 -4.80 -2.63
CA GLU A 121 13.00 -4.92 -4.03
C GLU A 121 13.55 -3.76 -4.83
N ARG A 122 14.44 -4.06 -5.76
CA ARG A 122 15.17 -3.03 -6.54
C ARG A 122 14.34 -2.38 -7.63
N GLN A 123 13.18 -2.95 -7.94
CA GLN A 123 12.29 -2.41 -8.97
C GLN A 123 11.26 -1.45 -8.35
N PRO A 124 10.96 -0.32 -8.99
CA PRO A 124 9.87 0.55 -8.56
C PRO A 124 8.52 -0.18 -8.66
N ILE A 125 7.57 0.15 -7.78
CA ILE A 125 6.24 -0.48 -7.71
C ILE A 125 5.55 -0.46 -9.09
N ILE A 126 5.61 0.66 -9.80
CA ILE A 126 4.98 0.80 -11.11
C ILE A 126 5.55 -0.20 -12.13
N ALA A 127 6.87 -0.44 -12.12
CA ALA A 127 7.50 -1.40 -13.02
C ALA A 127 7.05 -2.84 -12.72
N GLN A 128 6.95 -3.22 -11.45
CA GLN A 128 6.44 -4.54 -11.04
C GLN A 128 4.96 -4.73 -11.42
N LEU A 129 4.14 -3.71 -11.23
CA LEU A 129 2.72 -3.75 -11.60
C LEU A 129 2.53 -3.93 -13.11
N LEU A 130 3.34 -3.27 -13.92
CA LEU A 130 3.32 -3.43 -15.38
C LEU A 130 3.73 -4.86 -15.80
N GLN A 131 4.71 -5.45 -15.13
CA GLN A 131 5.11 -6.84 -15.40
C GLN A 131 3.98 -7.83 -15.05
N ILE A 132 3.32 -7.67 -13.91
CA ILE A 132 2.21 -8.54 -13.51
C ILE A 132 1.00 -8.36 -14.44
N GLY A 133 0.67 -7.12 -14.80
CA GLY A 133 -0.43 -6.82 -15.74
C GLY A 133 -0.21 -7.40 -17.13
N SER A 134 1.02 -7.42 -17.63
CA SER A 134 1.35 -8.02 -18.94
C SER A 134 1.18 -9.55 -18.96
N VAL A 135 1.39 -10.21 -17.82
CA VAL A 135 1.20 -11.67 -17.70
C VAL A 135 -0.28 -12.05 -17.59
N SER A 136 -1.12 -11.18 -17.01
CA SER A 136 -2.56 -11.45 -16.79
C SER A 136 -3.45 -11.24 -18.02
N GLY A 137 -2.93 -10.85 -19.19
CA GLY A 137 -3.69 -10.78 -20.44
C GLY A 137 -4.87 -9.81 -20.47
N SER A 138 -4.86 -8.79 -19.59
CA SER A 138 -5.86 -7.73 -19.62
C SER A 138 -5.62 -6.83 -20.83
N ASP A 139 -6.64 -6.66 -21.70
CA ASP A 139 -6.60 -5.86 -22.94
C ASP A 139 -6.28 -4.36 -22.75
N ASN A 140 -6.00 -3.93 -21.52
CA ASN A 140 -5.53 -2.60 -21.17
C ASN A 140 -4.01 -2.56 -21.00
N THR A 141 -3.25 -3.32 -21.80
CA THR A 141 -1.79 -3.28 -21.79
C THR A 141 -1.29 -1.88 -22.17
N PRO A 142 -0.54 -1.20 -21.30
CA PRO A 142 0.23 -0.03 -21.73
C PRO A 142 1.23 -0.49 -22.79
N SER A 143 1.36 0.31 -23.85
CA SER A 143 2.30 0.07 -24.93
C SER A 143 3.70 -0.27 -24.38
N PRO A 144 4.46 -1.22 -24.99
CA PRO A 144 5.84 -1.52 -24.60
C PRO A 144 6.78 -0.30 -24.57
N TYR A 145 6.37 0.79 -25.16
CA TYR A 145 7.08 2.10 -25.14
C TYR A 145 7.12 2.73 -23.75
N ASP A 146 6.15 2.45 -22.86
CA ASP A 146 6.11 3.04 -21.53
C ASP A 146 7.00 2.30 -20.52
N ALA A 147 7.37 1.05 -20.76
CA ALA A 147 8.21 0.28 -19.87
C ALA A 147 9.67 0.81 -19.81
N ASN A 148 10.18 1.39 -20.89
CA ASN A 148 11.52 1.99 -20.94
C ASN A 148 11.58 3.40 -20.33
N ALA A 149 10.43 4.04 -20.09
CA ALA A 149 10.35 5.36 -19.46
C ALA A 149 10.47 5.32 -17.92
N VAL A 150 10.47 4.13 -17.33
CA VAL A 150 10.47 3.93 -15.84
C VAL A 150 11.84 3.46 -15.34
N VAL A 151 12.93 3.76 -16.05
CA VAL A 151 14.26 3.62 -15.47
C VAL A 151 14.48 4.82 -14.55
N PRO A 152 14.52 4.64 -13.21
CA PRO A 152 14.79 5.75 -12.32
C PRO A 152 16.20 6.26 -12.60
N SER A 153 16.29 7.49 -13.05
CA SER A 153 17.57 8.21 -13.20
C SER A 153 18.20 8.58 -11.85
N LYS A 154 17.52 8.28 -10.75
CA LYS A 154 17.95 8.50 -9.37
C LYS A 154 18.06 7.16 -8.65
N GLU A 155 19.12 6.96 -7.89
CA GLU A 155 19.27 5.80 -7.02
C GLU A 155 18.08 5.73 -6.06
N LEU A 156 17.44 4.55 -6.01
CA LEU A 156 16.31 4.30 -5.11
C LEU A 156 16.82 4.26 -3.67
N THR A 157 16.08 4.90 -2.77
CA THR A 157 16.37 4.86 -1.34
C THR A 157 15.86 3.54 -0.73
N GLY A 158 16.34 3.22 0.46
CA GLY A 158 15.83 2.08 1.20
C GLY A 158 14.34 2.16 1.46
N MET A 159 13.81 3.36 1.72
CA MET A 159 12.37 3.57 1.90
C MET A 159 11.53 3.19 0.69
N ASP A 160 12.06 3.38 -0.52
CA ASP A 160 11.36 3.04 -1.77
C ASP A 160 11.45 1.54 -2.10
N THR A 161 12.50 0.87 -1.62
CA THR A 161 12.83 -0.52 -1.97
C THR A 161 12.46 -1.52 -0.88
N PHE A 162 12.23 -1.05 0.34
CA PHE A 162 11.92 -1.91 1.47
C PHE A 162 10.62 -2.69 1.27
N THR A 163 10.67 -3.97 1.56
CA THR A 163 9.53 -4.87 1.57
C THR A 163 9.65 -5.90 2.67
N LEU A 164 8.54 -6.51 3.03
CA LEU A 164 8.50 -7.65 3.92
C LEU A 164 8.36 -8.93 3.11
N ASP A 165 8.89 -10.03 3.61
CA ASP A 165 8.65 -11.37 3.13
C ASP A 165 8.15 -12.25 4.28
N TYR A 166 7.44 -13.32 3.96
CA TYR A 166 6.87 -14.22 4.94
C TYR A 166 7.16 -15.67 4.57
N HIS A 167 7.76 -16.40 5.50
CA HIS A 167 8.04 -17.80 5.29
C HIS A 167 6.81 -18.64 5.64
N ALA A 168 6.07 -19.09 4.63
CA ALA A 168 4.91 -19.97 4.80
C ALA A 168 5.36 -21.45 4.78
N PRO A 169 5.37 -22.14 5.92
CA PRO A 169 5.67 -23.59 5.94
C PRO A 169 4.52 -24.38 5.33
N TRP A 170 4.80 -25.59 4.90
CA TRP A 170 3.75 -26.52 4.50
C TRP A 170 2.88 -26.89 5.73
N PRO A 171 1.54 -27.00 5.65
CA PRO A 171 0.70 -26.94 4.45
C PRO A 171 0.19 -25.55 4.05
N THR A 172 0.42 -24.50 4.85
CA THR A 172 -0.09 -23.15 4.60
C THR A 172 0.44 -22.50 3.33
N SER A 173 1.61 -22.97 2.82
CA SER A 173 2.16 -22.55 1.52
C SER A 173 1.27 -22.86 0.31
N LEU A 174 0.24 -23.70 0.47
CA LEU A 174 -0.77 -23.94 -0.57
C LEU A 174 -1.63 -22.69 -0.80
N VAL A 175 -2.02 -22.01 0.28
CA VAL A 175 -2.83 -20.79 0.24
C VAL A 175 -1.93 -19.56 0.12
N LEU A 176 -0.91 -19.45 1.00
CA LEU A 176 0.10 -18.38 0.95
C LEU A 176 1.17 -18.72 -0.09
N SER A 177 0.77 -18.73 -1.36
CA SER A 177 1.64 -18.99 -2.49
C SER A 177 2.61 -17.82 -2.72
N ARG A 178 3.67 -18.05 -3.52
CA ARG A 178 4.61 -16.99 -3.87
C ARG A 178 3.93 -15.84 -4.61
N THR A 179 2.92 -16.14 -5.44
CA THR A 179 2.12 -15.13 -6.14
C THR A 179 1.29 -14.28 -5.18
N SER A 180 0.62 -14.91 -4.21
CA SER A 180 -0.15 -14.22 -3.18
C SER A 180 0.76 -13.34 -2.31
N LEU A 181 1.95 -13.84 -1.93
CA LEU A 181 2.94 -13.05 -1.19
C LEU A 181 3.45 -11.84 -1.98
N THR A 182 3.66 -11.99 -3.30
CA THR A 182 4.02 -10.83 -4.15
C THR A 182 2.91 -9.77 -4.18
N LYS A 183 1.64 -10.16 -4.20
CA LYS A 183 0.51 -9.23 -4.08
C LYS A 183 0.52 -8.50 -2.73
N TYR A 184 0.76 -9.22 -1.62
CA TYR A 184 0.94 -8.62 -0.30
C TYR A 184 2.12 -7.64 -0.25
N GLN A 185 3.25 -7.99 -0.84
CA GLN A 185 4.43 -7.12 -0.91
C GLN A 185 4.14 -5.81 -1.65
N LEU A 186 3.41 -5.86 -2.75
CA LEU A 186 3.01 -4.66 -3.49
C LEU A 186 2.07 -3.77 -2.68
N LEU A 187 1.06 -4.37 -2.02
CA LEU A 187 0.15 -3.65 -1.12
C LEU A 187 0.93 -3.01 0.03
N PHE A 188 1.82 -3.77 0.66
CA PHE A 188 2.68 -3.27 1.74
C PHE A 188 3.49 -2.06 1.30
N ARG A 189 4.23 -2.17 0.20
CA ARG A 189 5.08 -1.08 -0.32
C ARG A 189 4.26 0.18 -0.60
N HIS A 190 3.06 0.01 -1.17
CA HIS A 190 2.17 1.13 -1.46
C HIS A 190 1.72 1.86 -0.18
N VAL A 191 1.19 1.13 0.79
CA VAL A 191 0.69 1.72 2.05
C VAL A 191 1.85 2.23 2.91
N PHE A 192 2.98 1.51 2.96
CA PHE A 192 4.19 1.89 3.68
C PHE A 192 4.75 3.23 3.18
N HIS A 193 4.86 3.40 1.85
CA HIS A 193 5.31 4.66 1.26
C HIS A 193 4.39 5.83 1.64
N CYS A 194 3.07 5.65 1.57
CA CYS A 194 2.11 6.68 1.99
C CYS A 194 2.24 7.01 3.48
N LYS A 195 2.41 6.00 4.34
CA LYS A 195 2.63 6.19 5.79
C LYS A 195 3.95 6.88 6.09
N HIS A 196 5.00 6.57 5.35
CA HIS A 196 6.28 7.27 5.47
C HIS A 196 6.14 8.76 5.15
N VAL A 197 5.47 9.11 4.04
CA VAL A 197 5.20 10.49 3.65
C VAL A 197 4.37 11.22 4.71
N GLU A 198 3.29 10.60 5.21
CA GLU A 198 2.48 11.14 6.30
C GLU A 198 3.34 11.48 7.53
N ARG A 199 4.22 10.57 7.91
CA ARG A 199 5.12 10.74 9.05
C ARG A 199 6.13 11.88 8.85
N ARG A 200 6.72 12.01 7.65
CA ARG A 200 7.62 13.12 7.30
C ARG A 200 6.92 14.47 7.39
N LEU A 201 5.71 14.58 6.85
CA LEU A 201 4.90 15.78 6.95
C LEU A 201 4.49 16.10 8.41
N CYS A 202 4.15 15.08 9.21
CA CYS A 202 3.88 15.26 10.64
C CYS A 202 5.12 15.70 11.42
N ALA A 203 6.31 15.23 11.06
CA ALA A 203 7.56 15.70 11.66
C ALA A 203 7.81 17.18 11.33
N ALA A 204 7.67 17.57 10.05
CA ALA A 204 7.75 18.97 9.62
C ALA A 204 6.72 19.88 10.35
N TRP A 205 5.53 19.36 10.61
CA TRP A 205 4.52 20.07 11.41
C TRP A 205 4.96 20.33 12.86
N ARG A 206 5.54 19.32 13.51
CA ARG A 206 6.01 19.44 14.91
C ARG A 206 7.11 20.47 15.09
N VAL A 207 8.06 20.51 14.15
CA VAL A 207 9.15 21.48 14.12
C VAL A 207 8.63 22.92 14.17
N ARG A 208 7.56 23.21 13.43
CA ARG A 208 6.98 24.55 13.35
C ARG A 208 6.20 24.97 14.60
N LEU A 209 5.44 24.05 15.20
CA LEU A 209 4.61 24.38 16.36
C LEU A 209 5.43 24.79 17.58
N GLY A 210 6.62 24.20 17.77
CA GLY A 210 7.48 24.52 18.91
C GLY A 210 8.05 25.95 18.86
N LYS A 211 8.15 26.56 17.68
CA LYS A 211 8.87 27.83 17.47
C LYS A 211 7.97 29.05 17.20
N GLN A 212 6.66 28.88 17.04
CA GLN A 212 5.72 29.94 16.69
C GLN A 212 5.49 30.96 17.82
N SER A 213 6.00 30.69 19.03
CA SER A 213 5.69 31.52 20.24
C SER A 213 6.45 32.84 20.35
N GLY A 214 7.40 33.16 19.46
CA GLY A 214 8.34 34.28 19.71
C GLY A 214 8.42 35.41 18.70
N SER A 215 7.92 35.32 17.47
CA SER A 215 8.21 36.32 16.43
C SER A 215 6.97 37.04 15.89
N LYS A 216 6.91 38.37 16.15
CA LYS A 216 5.77 39.25 15.80
C LYS A 216 5.77 39.78 14.34
N GLY A 217 6.73 39.41 13.49
CA GLY A 217 6.90 40.03 12.16
C GLY A 217 6.66 39.12 10.93
N HIS A 218 6.76 37.81 11.06
CA HIS A 218 6.91 36.88 9.91
C HIS A 218 5.64 36.05 9.60
N GLY A 219 4.48 36.48 10.05
CA GLY A 219 3.24 35.69 10.10
C GLY A 219 2.65 35.27 8.75
N ALA A 220 2.82 36.06 7.69
CA ALA A 220 2.12 35.80 6.43
C ALA A 220 2.73 34.65 5.61
N GLN A 221 4.06 34.53 5.54
CA GLN A 221 4.75 33.48 4.77
C GLN A 221 4.73 32.15 5.51
N PHE A 222 4.89 32.17 6.85
CA PHE A 222 4.62 31.02 7.71
C PHE A 222 3.19 30.49 7.52
N GLY A 223 2.22 31.40 7.39
CA GLY A 223 0.84 31.05 7.13
C GLY A 223 0.67 30.28 5.82
N LYS A 224 1.29 30.74 4.73
CA LYS A 224 1.22 30.05 3.43
C LYS A 224 1.82 28.63 3.47
N ALA A 225 3.04 28.50 3.98
CA ALA A 225 3.69 27.19 4.10
C ALA A 225 2.92 26.25 5.05
N HIS A 226 2.28 26.80 6.09
CA HIS A 226 1.43 26.02 6.99
C HIS A 226 0.15 25.54 6.30
N VAL A 227 -0.48 26.38 5.50
CA VAL A 227 -1.66 25.98 4.71
C VAL A 227 -1.29 24.92 3.69
N ALA A 228 -0.14 25.05 2.99
CA ALA A 228 0.34 24.04 2.08
C ALA A 228 0.58 22.69 2.79
N LEU A 229 1.25 22.71 3.94
CA LEU A 229 1.47 21.52 4.77
C LEU A 229 0.16 20.84 5.20
N GLN A 230 -0.83 21.64 5.64
CA GLN A 230 -2.16 21.13 5.99
C GLN A 230 -2.85 20.42 4.83
N ARG A 231 -2.77 21.02 3.64
CA ARG A 231 -3.39 20.45 2.43
C ARG A 231 -2.72 19.13 2.03
N MET A 232 -1.39 19.07 2.11
CA MET A 232 -0.62 17.85 1.86
C MET A 232 -0.94 16.75 2.88
N LEU A 233 -0.98 17.09 4.18
CA LEU A 233 -1.37 16.17 5.24
C LEU A 233 -2.81 15.68 5.07
N HIS A 234 -3.75 16.57 4.77
CA HIS A 234 -5.14 16.23 4.53
C HIS A 234 -5.26 15.20 3.39
N PHE A 235 -4.57 15.43 2.28
CA PHE A 235 -4.58 14.51 1.16
C PHE A 235 -4.05 13.11 1.55
N ILE A 236 -2.82 13.04 2.07
CA ILE A 236 -2.18 11.76 2.41
C ILE A 236 -2.96 11.00 3.49
N SER A 237 -3.39 11.68 4.55
CA SER A 237 -4.10 11.05 5.66
C SER A 237 -5.46 10.49 5.23
N ASN A 238 -6.21 11.23 4.40
CA ASN A 238 -7.47 10.73 3.84
C ASN A 238 -7.26 9.60 2.84
N PHE A 239 -6.20 9.66 2.04
CA PHE A 239 -5.87 8.57 1.12
C PHE A 239 -5.51 7.28 1.86
N VAL A 240 -4.66 7.36 2.88
CA VAL A 240 -4.32 6.20 3.72
C VAL A 240 -5.56 5.66 4.44
N HIS A 241 -6.41 6.55 4.99
CA HIS A 241 -7.66 6.13 5.62
C HIS A 241 -8.58 5.40 4.63
N TYR A 242 -8.71 5.89 3.41
CA TYR A 242 -9.49 5.22 2.35
C TYR A 242 -8.97 3.80 2.11
N VAL A 243 -7.67 3.65 1.85
CA VAL A 243 -7.08 2.33 1.57
C VAL A 243 -7.25 1.37 2.76
N THR A 244 -7.00 1.84 3.99
CA THR A 244 -7.03 0.97 5.18
C THR A 244 -8.45 0.65 5.63
N MET A 245 -9.33 1.66 5.74
CA MET A 245 -10.64 1.50 6.37
C MET A 245 -11.79 1.26 5.39
N GLU A 246 -11.69 1.76 4.16
CA GLU A 246 -12.79 1.60 3.18
C GLU A 246 -12.51 0.46 2.19
N VAL A 247 -11.23 0.15 1.93
CA VAL A 247 -10.84 -0.93 1.01
C VAL A 247 -10.48 -2.20 1.76
N ILE A 248 -9.47 -2.14 2.62
CA ILE A 248 -8.92 -3.36 3.25
C ILE A 248 -9.90 -3.97 4.24
N GLU A 249 -10.45 -3.20 5.19
CA GLU A 249 -11.27 -3.75 6.27
C GLU A 249 -12.57 -4.42 5.78
N PRO A 250 -13.40 -3.82 4.91
CA PRO A 250 -14.62 -4.47 4.43
C PRO A 250 -14.35 -5.74 3.64
N ASN A 251 -13.34 -5.71 2.76
CA ASN A 251 -12.95 -6.86 1.96
C ASN A 251 -12.39 -7.98 2.84
N TRP A 252 -11.68 -7.64 3.92
CA TRP A 252 -11.20 -8.61 4.89
C TRP A 252 -12.36 -9.31 5.64
N VAL A 253 -13.35 -8.55 6.09
CA VAL A 253 -14.54 -9.13 6.76
C VAL A 253 -15.29 -10.08 5.83
N GLN A 254 -15.42 -9.71 4.56
CA GLN A 254 -16.03 -10.59 3.56
C GLN A 254 -15.19 -11.86 3.33
N PHE A 255 -13.88 -11.72 3.27
CA PHE A 255 -12.95 -12.85 3.14
C PHE A 255 -13.03 -13.80 4.36
N GLU A 256 -13.07 -13.27 5.60
CA GLU A 256 -13.23 -14.11 6.81
C GLU A 256 -14.53 -14.92 6.77
N LYS A 257 -15.63 -14.34 6.31
CA LYS A 257 -16.91 -15.08 6.11
C LYS A 257 -16.77 -16.17 5.06
N SER A 258 -16.18 -15.87 3.91
CA SER A 258 -15.95 -16.86 2.86
C SER A 258 -15.04 -18.01 3.35
N LEU A 259 -14.07 -17.71 4.22
CA LEU A 259 -13.20 -18.71 4.84
C LEU A 259 -13.96 -19.64 5.80
N GLU A 260 -14.97 -19.11 6.52
CA GLU A 260 -15.81 -19.91 7.42
C GLU A 260 -16.81 -20.81 6.66
N GLU A 261 -17.26 -20.36 5.48
CA GLU A 261 -18.18 -21.10 4.62
C GLU A 261 -17.47 -22.09 3.69
N ALA A 262 -16.13 -22.03 3.60
CA ALA A 262 -15.35 -22.86 2.70
C ALA A 262 -15.44 -24.35 3.08
N SER A 263 -15.77 -25.18 2.10
CA SER A 263 -15.85 -26.65 2.24
C SER A 263 -14.63 -27.35 1.63
N THR A 264 -13.84 -26.68 0.79
CA THR A 264 -12.67 -27.24 0.08
C THR A 264 -11.51 -26.26 0.16
N VAL A 265 -10.30 -26.78 -0.01
CA VAL A 265 -9.07 -25.95 -0.07
C VAL A 265 -9.08 -25.02 -1.27
N ASP A 266 -9.61 -25.47 -2.40
CA ASP A 266 -9.73 -24.64 -3.59
C ASP A 266 -10.60 -23.42 -3.36
N HIS A 267 -11.72 -23.55 -2.63
CA HIS A 267 -12.55 -22.41 -2.23
C HIS A 267 -11.79 -21.41 -1.36
N VAL A 268 -10.90 -21.89 -0.49
CA VAL A 268 -10.06 -21.01 0.35
C VAL A 268 -9.06 -20.24 -0.52
N ILE A 269 -8.41 -20.94 -1.46
CA ILE A 269 -7.44 -20.31 -2.39
C ILE A 269 -8.14 -19.27 -3.27
N ASP A 270 -9.27 -19.62 -3.86
CA ASP A 270 -10.04 -18.71 -4.72
C ASP A 270 -10.54 -17.48 -3.94
N ALA A 271 -11.05 -17.69 -2.72
CA ALA A 271 -11.49 -16.58 -1.86
C ALA A 271 -10.33 -15.66 -1.46
N HIS A 272 -9.14 -16.23 -1.18
CA HIS A 272 -7.95 -15.46 -0.84
C HIS A 272 -7.41 -14.66 -2.03
N ASP A 273 -7.34 -15.29 -3.22
CA ASP A 273 -6.91 -14.61 -4.44
C ASP A 273 -7.91 -13.51 -4.83
N PHE A 274 -9.21 -13.77 -4.72
CA PHE A 274 -10.26 -12.76 -4.95
C PHE A 274 -10.12 -11.57 -4.01
N PHE A 275 -9.88 -11.82 -2.71
CA PHE A 275 -9.63 -10.76 -1.72
C PHE A 275 -8.45 -9.88 -2.15
N LEU A 276 -7.29 -10.48 -2.46
CA LEU A 276 -6.10 -9.75 -2.84
C LEU A 276 -6.30 -8.94 -4.13
N ASP A 277 -6.91 -9.53 -5.14
CA ASP A 277 -7.17 -8.86 -6.42
C ASP A 277 -8.15 -7.70 -6.26
N THR A 278 -9.18 -7.86 -5.43
CA THR A 278 -10.13 -6.79 -5.12
C THR A 278 -9.45 -5.64 -4.39
N VAL A 279 -8.66 -5.94 -3.35
CA VAL A 279 -7.92 -4.92 -2.59
C VAL A 279 -6.91 -4.19 -3.48
N MET A 280 -6.20 -4.89 -4.38
CA MET A 280 -5.27 -4.25 -5.32
C MET A 280 -6.01 -3.35 -6.33
N LYS A 281 -7.18 -3.75 -6.81
CA LYS A 281 -8.00 -2.99 -7.75
C LYS A 281 -8.56 -1.73 -7.09
N GLU A 282 -9.24 -1.88 -5.96
CA GLU A 282 -9.86 -0.78 -5.21
C GLU A 282 -8.81 0.13 -4.56
N GLY A 283 -7.65 -0.42 -4.15
CA GLY A 283 -6.48 0.32 -3.67
C GLY A 283 -5.71 1.08 -4.76
N LEU A 284 -6.23 1.13 -5.99
CA LEU A 284 -5.72 1.88 -7.14
C LEU A 284 -4.42 1.36 -7.76
N LEU A 285 -3.89 0.19 -7.32
CA LEU A 285 -2.63 -0.32 -7.84
C LEU A 285 -2.73 -0.73 -9.32
N PHE A 286 -3.90 -1.21 -9.77
CA PHE A 286 -4.11 -1.59 -11.18
C PHE A 286 -4.40 -0.41 -12.12
N TRP A 287 -4.28 0.84 -11.62
CA TRP A 287 -4.49 2.05 -12.41
C TRP A 287 -3.17 2.82 -12.61
N PRO A 288 -2.35 2.50 -13.62
CA PRO A 288 -1.01 3.08 -13.79
C PRO A 288 -1.01 4.60 -13.93
N ARG A 289 -2.07 5.17 -14.53
CA ARG A 289 -2.21 6.62 -14.67
C ARG A 289 -2.40 7.31 -13.32
N ILE A 290 -3.23 6.73 -12.45
CA ILE A 290 -3.47 7.23 -11.10
C ILE A 290 -2.20 7.06 -10.26
N MET A 291 -1.56 5.88 -10.32
CA MET A 291 -0.33 5.59 -9.59
C MET A 291 0.82 6.55 -9.95
N LYS A 292 1.00 6.90 -11.21
CA LYS A 292 1.99 7.90 -11.63
C LYS A 292 1.72 9.28 -11.01
N ARG A 293 0.45 9.68 -10.89
CA ARG A 293 0.08 10.96 -10.25
C ARG A 293 0.26 10.91 -8.74
N LEU A 294 -0.13 9.81 -8.10
CA LEU A 294 0.11 9.60 -6.67
C LEU A 294 1.62 9.65 -6.34
N ASP A 295 2.45 8.99 -7.12
CA ASP A 295 3.92 9.01 -6.95
C ASP A 295 4.49 10.44 -7.12
N ALA A 296 3.99 11.22 -8.09
CA ALA A 296 4.40 12.61 -8.27
C ALA A 296 3.99 13.48 -7.07
N ILE A 297 2.77 13.33 -6.56
CA ILE A 297 2.27 14.05 -5.40
C ILE A 297 3.07 13.69 -4.14
N THR A 298 3.28 12.40 -3.89
CA THR A 298 4.04 11.94 -2.71
C THR A 298 5.48 12.41 -2.72
N LYS A 299 6.14 12.40 -3.89
CA LYS A 299 7.50 12.97 -4.06
C LYS A 299 7.52 14.48 -3.77
N GLY A 300 6.54 15.24 -4.25
CA GLY A 300 6.39 16.65 -3.93
C GLY A 300 6.19 16.89 -2.42
N CYS A 301 5.41 16.05 -1.75
CA CYS A 301 5.22 16.11 -0.31
C CYS A 301 6.51 15.82 0.47
N VAL A 302 7.33 14.86 0.04
CA VAL A 302 8.62 14.56 0.66
C VAL A 302 9.59 15.73 0.45
N GLN A 303 9.70 16.26 -0.76
CA GLN A 303 10.55 17.43 -1.05
C GLN A 303 10.16 18.64 -0.18
N PHE A 304 8.86 18.88 -0.03
CA PHE A 304 8.36 19.93 0.85
C PHE A 304 8.74 19.68 2.31
N ALA A 305 8.56 18.45 2.80
CA ALA A 305 8.91 18.08 4.17
C ALA A 305 10.42 18.23 4.44
N ASP A 306 11.27 17.85 3.48
CA ASP A 306 12.73 17.99 3.57
C ASP A 306 13.16 19.45 3.56
N MET A 307 12.56 20.27 2.72
CA MET A 307 12.81 21.71 2.69
C MET A 307 12.45 22.37 4.03
N VAL A 308 11.33 21.95 4.66
CA VAL A 308 10.93 22.47 5.97
C VAL A 308 11.81 21.91 7.09
N ALA A 309 12.22 20.64 7.02
CA ALA A 309 13.10 20.02 8.01
C ALA A 309 14.51 20.59 7.96
N GLY A 310 15.06 20.89 6.78
CA GLY A 310 16.38 21.53 6.62
C GLY A 310 16.50 22.91 7.28
N LEU A 311 15.37 23.52 7.65
CA LEU A 311 15.36 24.74 8.48
C LEU A 311 15.63 24.45 9.96
N ASP A 312 15.63 23.19 10.40
CA ASP A 312 15.76 22.79 11.80
C ASP A 312 17.16 22.28 12.19
N ASP A 313 18.00 21.93 11.21
CA ASP A 313 19.33 21.33 11.42
C ASP A 313 20.36 22.24 12.10
N THR A 314 19.93 23.32 12.70
CA THR A 314 20.76 24.18 13.53
C THR A 314 20.52 23.88 15.01
N ASP A 315 21.22 22.86 15.51
CA ASP A 315 21.23 22.37 16.91
C ASP A 315 21.81 23.38 17.94
N ASP A 316 21.70 24.67 17.70
CA ASP A 316 22.17 25.67 18.66
C ASP A 316 21.03 26.12 19.61
N ASP A 317 21.16 25.70 20.86
CA ASP A 317 20.34 26.07 22.03
C ASP A 317 20.32 27.60 22.32
N ASN A 318 21.01 28.40 21.52
CA ASN A 318 21.24 29.82 21.75
C ASN A 318 20.42 30.69 20.80
N GLY A 319 19.14 30.80 20.87
CA GLY A 319 18.34 31.86 20.23
C GLY A 319 18.71 32.37 18.80
N GLU A 320 19.95 32.15 18.35
CA GLU A 320 20.45 32.47 17.01
C GLU A 320 19.82 31.61 15.91
N SER A 321 19.40 30.40 16.26
CA SER A 321 18.70 29.49 15.36
C SER A 321 17.37 30.08 14.86
N ILE A 322 16.63 30.76 15.73
CA ILE A 322 15.33 31.39 15.39
C ILE A 322 15.55 32.56 14.41
N ILE A 323 16.62 33.31 14.57
CA ILE A 323 16.96 34.44 13.69
C ILE A 323 17.41 33.92 12.33
N LYS A 324 18.25 32.86 12.28
CA LYS A 324 18.67 32.21 11.03
C LYS A 324 17.49 31.60 10.26
N GLN A 325 16.55 30.97 10.95
CA GLN A 325 15.32 30.46 10.35
C GLN A 325 14.42 31.59 9.81
N ALA A 326 14.30 32.68 10.55
CA ALA A 326 13.55 33.83 10.10
C ALA A 326 14.19 34.45 8.85
N MET A 327 15.53 34.56 8.81
CA MET A 327 16.28 35.03 7.64
C MET A 327 16.19 34.08 6.45
N ALA A 328 16.30 32.76 6.67
CA ALA A 328 16.17 31.79 5.61
C ALA A 328 14.75 31.75 4.99
N MET A 329 13.72 32.09 5.75
CA MET A 329 12.35 32.22 5.23
C MET A 329 12.08 33.56 4.51
N GLU A 330 12.94 34.55 4.67
CA GLU A 330 12.90 35.81 3.92
C GLU A 330 13.70 35.71 2.60
N ASP A 331 14.50 34.67 2.42
CA ASP A 331 15.20 34.42 1.18
C ASP A 331 14.23 34.27 0.03
N PRO A 332 14.35 35.10 -1.01
CA PRO A 332 13.48 35.04 -2.17
C PRO A 332 13.53 33.65 -2.86
N GLU A 333 14.67 32.97 -2.85
CA GLU A 333 14.83 31.63 -3.41
C GLU A 333 13.99 30.59 -2.64
N PHE A 334 13.91 30.68 -1.32
CA PHE A 334 13.06 29.83 -0.51
C PHE A 334 11.58 30.05 -0.78
N ILE A 335 11.17 31.31 -0.90
CA ILE A 335 9.78 31.69 -1.17
C ILE A 335 9.37 31.22 -2.59
N ASP A 336 10.24 31.38 -3.56
CA ASP A 336 10.01 30.93 -4.94
C ASP A 336 9.92 29.38 -4.99
N SER A 337 10.81 28.68 -4.31
CA SER A 337 10.78 27.22 -4.18
C SER A 337 9.49 26.72 -3.52
N LEU A 338 9.05 27.38 -2.44
CA LEU A 338 7.81 27.06 -1.75
C LEU A 338 6.60 27.26 -2.69
N THR A 339 6.56 28.40 -3.38
CA THR A 339 5.47 28.74 -4.31
C THR A 339 5.44 27.75 -5.49
N GLN A 340 6.60 27.35 -5.98
CA GLN A 340 6.72 26.36 -7.06
C GLN A 340 6.22 24.99 -6.61
N LEU A 341 6.59 24.53 -5.40
CA LEU A 341 6.10 23.26 -4.85
C LEU A 341 4.59 23.29 -4.64
N GLU A 342 4.04 24.40 -4.12
CA GLU A 342 2.60 24.55 -3.92
C GLU A 342 1.85 24.51 -5.27
N THR A 343 2.30 25.27 -6.27
CA THR A 343 1.68 25.27 -7.59
C THR A 343 1.79 23.92 -8.31
N THR A 344 2.91 23.22 -8.12
CA THR A 344 3.11 21.86 -8.65
C THR A 344 2.15 20.89 -8.00
N PHE A 345 2.03 20.94 -6.68
CA PHE A 345 1.08 20.10 -5.93
C PHE A 345 -0.36 20.35 -6.40
N ASP A 346 -0.79 21.60 -6.51
CA ASP A 346 -2.14 21.95 -6.98
C ASP A 346 -2.40 21.46 -8.41
N THR A 347 -1.41 21.55 -9.28
CA THR A 347 -1.52 21.06 -10.65
C THR A 347 -1.68 19.54 -10.67
N GLN A 348 -0.84 18.82 -9.91
CA GLN A 348 -0.91 17.35 -9.81
C GLN A 348 -2.23 16.89 -9.18
N MET A 349 -2.74 17.62 -8.19
CA MET A 349 -4.05 17.34 -7.58
C MET A 349 -5.19 17.49 -8.58
N ARG A 350 -5.23 18.57 -9.35
CA ARG A 350 -6.25 18.78 -10.41
C ARG A 350 -6.19 17.67 -11.47
N GLU A 351 -4.99 17.31 -11.92
CA GLU A 351 -4.81 16.22 -12.86
C GLU A 351 -5.25 14.87 -12.29
N LEU A 352 -4.98 14.61 -11.00
CA LEU A 352 -5.45 13.41 -10.31
C LEU A 352 -6.99 13.39 -10.28
N PHE A 353 -7.64 14.49 -9.88
CA PHE A 353 -9.11 14.57 -9.85
C PHE A 353 -9.74 14.42 -11.24
N GLN A 354 -9.11 14.95 -12.27
CA GLN A 354 -9.59 14.74 -13.63
C GLN A 354 -9.58 13.26 -14.03
N VAL A 355 -8.52 12.52 -13.67
CA VAL A 355 -8.43 11.10 -13.96
C VAL A 355 -9.41 10.31 -13.07
N LEU A 356 -9.50 10.63 -11.78
CA LEU A 356 -10.43 9.98 -10.85
C LEU A 356 -11.89 10.18 -11.26
N SER A 357 -12.29 11.39 -11.64
CA SER A 357 -13.66 11.67 -12.08
C SER A 357 -14.04 10.92 -13.35
N GLN A 358 -13.12 10.76 -14.29
CA GLN A 358 -13.32 9.93 -15.48
C GLN A 358 -13.49 8.45 -15.13
N SER A 359 -12.76 7.97 -14.12
CA SER A 359 -12.79 6.57 -13.67
C SER A 359 -13.92 6.28 -12.68
N ALA A 360 -14.43 7.27 -11.98
CA ALA A 360 -15.51 7.13 -10.98
C ALA A 360 -16.84 6.63 -11.57
N HIS A 361 -17.06 6.82 -12.87
CA HIS A 361 -18.22 6.25 -13.56
C HIS A 361 -18.16 4.72 -13.66
N ALA A 362 -16.96 4.13 -13.62
CA ALA A 362 -16.74 2.69 -13.70
C ALA A 362 -16.72 2.00 -12.32
N GLU A 363 -16.32 2.72 -11.27
CA GLU A 363 -16.12 2.17 -9.94
C GLU A 363 -16.72 3.08 -8.87
N PRO A 364 -17.78 2.64 -8.16
CA PRO A 364 -18.48 3.47 -7.16
C PRO A 364 -17.61 3.90 -5.98
N ASN A 365 -16.61 3.08 -5.59
CA ASN A 365 -15.71 3.37 -4.48
C ASN A 365 -14.82 4.60 -4.75
N LEU A 366 -14.50 4.87 -6.02
CA LEU A 366 -13.75 6.08 -6.40
C LEU A 366 -14.54 7.37 -6.20
N SER A 367 -15.86 7.30 -6.28
CA SER A 367 -16.74 8.45 -5.98
C SER A 367 -16.64 8.86 -4.51
N SER A 368 -16.59 7.87 -3.58
CA SER A 368 -16.38 8.13 -2.15
C SER A 368 -15.04 8.79 -1.90
N LEU A 369 -13.97 8.30 -2.54
CA LEU A 369 -12.64 8.88 -2.44
C LEU A 369 -12.61 10.33 -2.96
N CYS A 370 -13.19 10.61 -4.14
CA CYS A 370 -13.28 11.96 -4.67
C CYS A 370 -14.00 12.92 -3.73
N ALA A 371 -15.17 12.51 -3.19
CA ALA A 371 -15.94 13.32 -2.26
C ALA A 371 -15.18 13.60 -0.95
N ARG A 372 -14.35 12.67 -0.49
CA ARG A 372 -13.54 12.84 0.72
C ARG A 372 -12.33 13.76 0.49
N LEU A 373 -11.65 13.61 -0.62
CA LEU A 373 -10.44 14.38 -0.93
C LEU A 373 -10.74 15.83 -1.35
N ASP A 374 -11.87 16.08 -2.01
CA ASP A 374 -12.28 17.41 -2.51
C ASP A 374 -13.72 17.74 -2.13
N PHE A 375 -14.02 17.66 -0.82
CA PHE A 375 -15.36 17.92 -0.28
C PHE A 375 -15.90 19.30 -0.62
N ASN A 376 -15.01 20.30 -0.68
CA ASN A 376 -15.36 21.70 -1.00
C ASN A 376 -15.23 22.02 -2.52
N GLU A 377 -14.98 21.02 -3.36
CA GLU A 377 -14.86 21.15 -4.81
C GLU A 377 -13.78 22.17 -5.27
N TYR A 378 -12.78 22.41 -4.43
CA TYR A 378 -11.70 23.38 -4.68
C TYR A 378 -10.85 22.99 -5.89
N TYR A 379 -10.50 21.71 -6.03
CA TYR A 379 -9.69 21.22 -7.13
C TYR A 379 -10.51 20.96 -8.39
N THR A 380 -11.76 20.59 -8.24
CA THR A 380 -12.67 20.26 -9.36
C THR A 380 -13.13 21.50 -10.11
N TYR A 381 -13.48 22.58 -9.41
CA TYR A 381 -14.02 23.81 -10.04
C TYR A 381 -13.05 24.99 -10.04
N GLY A 382 -11.87 24.86 -9.43
CA GLY A 382 -10.88 25.94 -9.32
C GLY A 382 -11.20 26.96 -8.22
N ALA A 383 -10.30 27.95 -8.05
CA ALA A 383 -10.42 29.01 -7.04
C ALA A 383 -11.66 29.94 -7.18
N GLY A 384 -12.51 29.70 -8.19
CA GLY A 384 -13.79 30.35 -8.44
C GLY A 384 -15.00 29.42 -8.24
N GLY A 385 -14.88 28.41 -7.35
CA GLY A 385 -15.92 27.44 -7.09
C GLY A 385 -17.28 28.06 -6.74
N LYS A 386 -18.36 27.25 -6.78
CA LYS A 386 -19.78 27.62 -6.63
C LYS A 386 -20.14 28.51 -5.41
N TYR A 387 -19.15 28.84 -4.56
CA TYR A 387 -19.31 29.57 -3.29
C TYR A 387 -18.37 30.79 -3.18
N ALA A 388 -17.73 31.25 -4.29
CA ALA A 388 -16.99 32.51 -4.31
C ALA A 388 -17.88 33.67 -4.73
#